data_08eaf9a07e3f15768080dea5c28bc126
#
_entry.id   08eaf9a07e3f15768080dea5c28bc126
#
_cell.length_a   1.000
_cell.length_b   1.000
_cell.length_c   1.000
_cell.angle_alpha   90.00
_cell.angle_beta   90.00
_cell.angle_gamma   90.00
#
_symmetry.space_group_name_H-M   'P 1'
#
loop_
_entity.id
_entity.type
_entity.pdbx_description
1 polymer ?
#
loop_
_entity_poly.entity_id
_entity_poly.type
_entity_poly.pdbx_seq_one_letter_code
_entity_poly.pdbx_strand_id
1 'polypeptide(L)'
;QPDTMPASTLTAIGTTTKCYISYEFDGTVYGTKEVGKIGDTITLIAKPTKDYYDVTEWSADGITVTDGKFVMPAHGVTFKATSSPKFYNVNMTVDGSASSDSPMKAQYMSTVTLPEPPAKSGYTYYWQSDDVAIYEENGEYKFTMPHNDVSVECVYTTATYNVYYMIDGEATPYMTITDVPVGKEMFAYIDLPRKEGYLFNEKWICTDASLVNKEGRYTMPDRDVYFCGRFAKNDDTMVMLGVEVYVDGNPETRYMLYTNRGETVTLPDIFMDGYTKSYESATLTVTNGNVTIPTGDDVFEVSLAIKFTKS
;
A
#
# COMPACT_ATOMS: atom_id res chain seq x y z
N GLN A 1 -29.77 20.40 -104.25
CA GLN A 1 -29.87 19.20 -103.48
C GLN A 1 -29.15 19.40 -102.15
N PRO A 2 -29.78 19.11 -100.99
CA PRO A 2 -29.07 19.16 -99.71
C PRO A 2 -28.30 17.83 -99.48
N ASP A 3 -27.06 17.99 -99.18
CA ASP A 3 -26.15 16.93 -98.86
C ASP A 3 -26.48 16.37 -97.48
N THR A 4 -26.90 15.14 -97.47
CA THR A 4 -27.21 14.43 -96.21
C THR A 4 -25.93 13.85 -95.64
N MET A 5 -25.43 14.46 -94.57
CA MET A 5 -24.34 13.83 -93.82
C MET A 5 -24.75 12.44 -93.29
N PRO A 6 -23.91 11.44 -93.42
CA PRO A 6 -24.18 10.11 -92.89
C PRO A 6 -24.16 10.14 -91.33
N ALA A 7 -25.14 9.51 -90.72
CA ALA A 7 -25.22 9.35 -89.28
C ALA A 7 -23.99 8.57 -88.81
N SER A 8 -23.02 9.24 -88.18
CA SER A 8 -21.96 8.58 -87.47
C SER A 8 -22.48 7.98 -86.16
N THR A 9 -22.49 6.66 -86.07
CA THR A 9 -22.81 5.97 -84.84
C THR A 9 -21.67 6.18 -83.84
N LEU A 10 -21.88 7.05 -82.85
CA LEU A 10 -20.97 7.18 -81.71
C LEU A 10 -21.08 5.92 -80.87
N THR A 11 -20.12 5.02 -80.98
CA THR A 11 -20.00 3.88 -80.07
C THR A 11 -19.27 4.41 -78.82
N ALA A 12 -20.00 4.67 -77.76
CA ALA A 12 -19.40 4.94 -76.46
C ALA A 12 -18.71 3.69 -75.93
N ILE A 13 -17.38 3.62 -76.04
CA ILE A 13 -16.59 2.58 -75.37
C ILE A 13 -16.55 2.98 -73.90
N GLY A 14 -17.48 2.42 -73.10
CA GLY A 14 -17.46 2.57 -71.65
C GLY A 14 -16.27 1.83 -71.10
N THR A 15 -15.19 2.50 -70.76
CA THR A 15 -14.13 1.93 -69.93
C THR A 15 -14.70 1.75 -68.50
N THR A 16 -14.90 0.53 -68.08
CA THR A 16 -15.32 0.21 -66.69
C THR A 16 -14.25 0.72 -65.75
N THR A 17 -14.55 1.85 -65.04
CA THR A 17 -13.61 2.41 -64.07
C THR A 17 -13.43 1.48 -62.92
N LYS A 18 -12.18 1.15 -62.64
CA LYS A 18 -11.79 0.30 -61.49
C LYS A 18 -11.34 1.21 -60.34
N CYS A 19 -11.72 0.87 -59.11
CA CYS A 19 -11.30 1.53 -57.89
C CYS A 19 -10.54 0.59 -56.96
N TYR A 20 -9.69 1.14 -56.11
CA TYR A 20 -8.88 0.33 -55.19
C TYR A 20 -9.63 0.00 -53.89
N ILE A 21 -9.35 -1.18 -53.37
CA ILE A 21 -9.79 -1.69 -52.09
C ILE A 21 -8.51 -1.88 -51.25
N SER A 22 -8.47 -1.34 -50.08
CA SER A 22 -7.39 -1.51 -49.13
C SER A 22 -7.93 -1.89 -47.76
N TYR A 23 -7.09 -2.50 -46.97
CA TYR A 23 -7.45 -2.99 -45.63
C TYR A 23 -6.45 -2.47 -44.61
N GLU A 24 -6.94 -2.10 -43.42
CA GLU A 24 -6.13 -1.68 -42.27
C GLU A 24 -6.56 -2.50 -41.03
N PHE A 25 -5.57 -3.04 -40.34
CA PHE A 25 -5.78 -3.72 -39.08
C PHE A 25 -4.94 -3.04 -37.98
N ASP A 26 -5.59 -2.62 -36.89
CA ASP A 26 -4.96 -1.83 -35.81
C ASP A 26 -4.17 -0.61 -36.36
N GLY A 27 -4.70 0.05 -37.41
CA GLY A 27 -4.09 1.22 -38.04
C GLY A 27 -2.94 0.95 -39.01
N THR A 28 -2.58 -0.32 -39.25
CA THR A 28 -1.55 -0.73 -40.21
C THR A 28 -2.15 -1.38 -41.44
N VAL A 29 -1.51 -1.17 -42.60
CA VAL A 29 -1.93 -1.82 -43.85
C VAL A 29 -1.90 -3.35 -43.71
N TYR A 30 -3.02 -3.98 -44.05
CA TYR A 30 -3.19 -5.43 -43.97
C TYR A 30 -3.43 -6.01 -45.38
N GLY A 31 -2.61 -6.99 -45.78
CA GLY A 31 -2.71 -7.59 -47.09
C GLY A 31 -2.28 -6.71 -48.26
N THR A 32 -2.70 -7.06 -49.46
CA THR A 32 -2.40 -6.36 -50.72
C THR A 32 -3.61 -5.53 -51.19
N LYS A 33 -3.36 -4.41 -51.88
CA LYS A 33 -4.41 -3.66 -52.50
C LYS A 33 -5.10 -4.49 -53.60
N GLU A 34 -6.42 -4.52 -53.58
CA GLU A 34 -7.26 -5.13 -54.59
C GLU A 34 -7.89 -4.10 -55.52
N VAL A 35 -8.45 -4.55 -56.63
CA VAL A 35 -9.12 -3.71 -57.62
C VAL A 35 -10.50 -4.26 -57.90
N GLY A 36 -11.54 -3.44 -57.71
CA GLY A 36 -12.92 -3.76 -58.02
C GLY A 36 -13.50 -2.88 -59.11
N LYS A 37 -14.44 -3.41 -59.94
CA LYS A 37 -15.24 -2.56 -60.86
C LYS A 37 -16.38 -1.92 -60.09
N ILE A 38 -16.67 -0.66 -60.42
CA ILE A 38 -17.81 0.08 -59.84
C ILE A 38 -19.11 -0.72 -60.09
N GLY A 39 -19.91 -0.90 -59.01
CA GLY A 39 -21.17 -1.60 -59.04
C GLY A 39 -21.08 -3.14 -58.86
N ASP A 40 -19.89 -3.72 -58.94
CA ASP A 40 -19.73 -5.17 -58.68
C ASP A 40 -19.88 -5.45 -57.19
N THR A 41 -20.45 -6.63 -56.90
CA THR A 41 -20.46 -7.18 -55.54
C THR A 41 -19.13 -7.87 -55.27
N ILE A 42 -18.39 -7.34 -54.31
CA ILE A 42 -17.06 -7.80 -53.91
C ILE A 42 -17.16 -8.56 -52.60
N THR A 43 -16.49 -9.67 -52.47
CA THR A 43 -16.33 -10.41 -51.22
C THR A 43 -15.08 -9.86 -50.49
N LEU A 44 -15.22 -9.51 -49.20
CA LEU A 44 -14.12 -9.07 -48.36
C LEU A 44 -13.14 -10.23 -48.09
N ILE A 45 -11.87 -9.93 -47.91
CA ILE A 45 -10.91 -10.91 -47.39
C ILE A 45 -11.28 -11.37 -45.99
N ALA A 46 -10.81 -12.52 -45.58
CA ALA A 46 -10.98 -12.99 -44.21
C ALA A 46 -10.40 -11.94 -43.22
N LYS A 47 -11.11 -11.70 -42.15
CA LYS A 47 -10.60 -10.80 -41.08
C LYS A 47 -9.36 -11.45 -40.43
N PRO A 48 -8.41 -10.64 -39.97
CA PRO A 48 -7.26 -11.13 -39.22
C PRO A 48 -7.68 -11.83 -37.92
N THR A 49 -6.85 -12.72 -37.43
CA THR A 49 -6.95 -13.30 -36.11
C THR A 49 -5.79 -12.78 -35.28
N LYS A 50 -6.04 -12.54 -33.99
CA LYS A 50 -5.01 -12.16 -33.03
C LYS A 50 -5.28 -12.93 -31.73
N ASP A 51 -4.30 -13.73 -31.30
CA ASP A 51 -4.45 -14.59 -30.13
C ASP A 51 -4.78 -13.77 -28.90
N TYR A 52 -5.80 -14.21 -28.15
CA TYR A 52 -6.29 -13.58 -26.93
C TYR A 52 -6.91 -12.19 -27.11
N TYR A 53 -7.27 -11.81 -28.35
CA TYR A 53 -7.98 -10.58 -28.68
C TYR A 53 -9.29 -10.88 -29.41
N ASP A 54 -10.27 -10.04 -29.20
CA ASP A 54 -11.46 -9.97 -30.03
C ASP A 54 -11.18 -9.04 -31.20
N VAL A 55 -11.47 -9.50 -32.43
CA VAL A 55 -11.25 -8.72 -33.65
C VAL A 55 -12.60 -8.36 -34.25
N THR A 56 -12.81 -7.06 -34.53
CA THR A 56 -14.05 -6.59 -35.18
C THR A 56 -14.19 -7.11 -36.59
N GLU A 57 -15.40 -7.08 -37.13
CA GLU A 57 -15.61 -7.29 -38.57
C GLU A 57 -15.03 -6.10 -39.38
N TRP A 58 -14.75 -6.35 -40.68
CA TRP A 58 -14.35 -5.29 -41.58
C TRP A 58 -15.45 -4.26 -41.74
N SER A 59 -15.12 -2.98 -41.59
CA SER A 59 -16.01 -1.84 -41.76
C SER A 59 -15.34 -0.70 -42.52
N ALA A 60 -16.12 0.07 -43.27
CA ALA A 60 -15.68 1.31 -43.92
C ALA A 60 -16.81 2.33 -43.89
N ASP A 61 -16.46 3.61 -43.74
CA ASP A 61 -17.44 4.71 -43.66
C ASP A 61 -18.30 4.80 -44.93
N GLY A 62 -19.62 4.83 -44.74
CA GLY A 62 -20.60 4.94 -45.84
C GLY A 62 -20.77 3.64 -46.66
N ILE A 63 -20.13 2.54 -46.30
CA ILE A 63 -20.24 1.26 -46.99
C ILE A 63 -21.04 0.25 -46.13
N THR A 64 -22.10 -0.27 -46.72
CA THR A 64 -22.86 -1.38 -46.11
C THR A 64 -22.23 -2.71 -46.48
N VAL A 65 -21.86 -3.49 -45.47
CA VAL A 65 -21.37 -4.86 -45.60
C VAL A 65 -22.47 -5.82 -45.16
N THR A 66 -22.81 -6.78 -46.05
CA THR A 66 -23.77 -7.85 -45.75
C THR A 66 -23.16 -9.19 -46.12
N ASP A 67 -23.14 -10.11 -45.17
CA ASP A 67 -22.56 -11.47 -45.34
C ASP A 67 -21.12 -11.45 -45.91
N GLY A 68 -20.31 -10.50 -45.42
CA GLY A 68 -18.92 -10.35 -45.85
C GLY A 68 -18.75 -9.79 -47.28
N LYS A 69 -19.80 -9.14 -47.83
CA LYS A 69 -19.82 -8.59 -49.20
C LYS A 69 -20.25 -7.11 -49.17
N PHE A 70 -19.79 -6.36 -50.17
CA PHE A 70 -20.23 -4.98 -50.40
C PHE A 70 -20.31 -4.69 -51.89
N VAL A 71 -21.03 -3.62 -52.26
CA VAL A 71 -21.10 -3.13 -53.66
C VAL A 71 -20.02 -2.06 -53.81
N MET A 72 -19.16 -2.22 -54.84
CA MET A 72 -18.04 -1.32 -55.14
C MET A 72 -18.53 0.08 -55.50
N PRO A 73 -18.19 1.14 -54.70
CA PRO A 73 -18.58 2.49 -55.00
C PRO A 73 -17.70 3.08 -56.12
N ALA A 74 -18.04 4.34 -56.56
CA ALA A 74 -17.28 5.08 -57.56
C ALA A 74 -15.97 5.71 -57.04
N HIS A 75 -15.46 5.26 -55.91
CA HIS A 75 -14.21 5.71 -55.27
C HIS A 75 -13.49 4.56 -54.59
N GLY A 76 -12.23 4.77 -54.24
CA GLY A 76 -11.46 3.78 -53.45
C GLY A 76 -12.00 3.64 -52.03
N VAL A 77 -11.95 2.44 -51.48
CA VAL A 77 -12.45 2.09 -50.12
C VAL A 77 -11.30 1.51 -49.31
N THR A 78 -11.26 1.94 -48.03
CA THR A 78 -10.37 1.35 -47.03
C THR A 78 -11.23 0.74 -45.93
N PHE A 79 -11.17 -0.59 -45.83
CA PHE A 79 -11.80 -1.31 -44.74
C PHE A 79 -10.89 -1.36 -43.53
N LYS A 80 -11.46 -1.18 -42.35
CA LYS A 80 -10.76 -1.18 -41.07
C LYS A 80 -11.31 -2.27 -40.17
N ALA A 81 -10.40 -2.92 -39.44
CA ALA A 81 -10.70 -3.80 -38.32
C ALA A 81 -9.76 -3.45 -37.16
N THR A 82 -10.24 -3.58 -35.94
CA THR A 82 -9.48 -3.33 -34.72
C THR A 82 -9.52 -4.53 -33.82
N SER A 83 -8.50 -4.68 -32.98
CA SER A 83 -8.47 -5.69 -31.94
C SER A 83 -8.59 -5.09 -30.56
N SER A 84 -9.21 -5.82 -29.62
CA SER A 84 -9.25 -5.48 -28.20
C SER A 84 -8.89 -6.71 -27.37
N PRO A 85 -8.11 -6.57 -26.29
CA PRO A 85 -7.76 -7.69 -25.42
C PRO A 85 -9.02 -8.33 -24.83
N LYS A 86 -9.06 -9.66 -24.76
CA LYS A 86 -10.12 -10.41 -24.09
C LYS A 86 -10.07 -10.18 -22.58
N PHE A 87 -11.22 -10.30 -21.94
CA PHE A 87 -11.35 -10.27 -20.50
C PHE A 87 -11.33 -11.67 -19.90
N TYR A 88 -10.68 -11.81 -18.76
CA TYR A 88 -10.64 -13.03 -17.96
C TYR A 88 -11.01 -12.71 -16.51
N ASN A 89 -11.41 -13.73 -15.75
CA ASN A 89 -11.82 -13.56 -14.37
C ASN A 89 -10.61 -13.70 -13.43
N VAL A 90 -10.62 -12.87 -12.37
CA VAL A 90 -9.75 -13.02 -11.21
C VAL A 90 -10.63 -13.46 -10.04
N ASN A 91 -10.50 -14.73 -9.66
CA ASN A 91 -11.21 -15.32 -8.53
C ASN A 91 -10.40 -15.11 -7.27
N MET A 92 -10.97 -14.41 -6.29
CA MET A 92 -10.26 -14.01 -5.08
C MET A 92 -10.86 -14.68 -3.86
N THR A 93 -10.01 -15.22 -3.00
CA THR A 93 -10.38 -15.69 -1.66
C THR A 93 -9.60 -14.95 -0.58
N VAL A 94 -10.20 -14.79 0.58
CA VAL A 94 -9.58 -14.21 1.77
C VAL A 94 -9.80 -15.17 2.92
N ASP A 95 -8.73 -15.67 3.51
CA ASP A 95 -8.76 -16.65 4.61
C ASP A 95 -9.65 -17.87 4.27
N GLY A 96 -9.52 -18.37 3.02
CA GLY A 96 -10.28 -19.51 2.48
C GLY A 96 -11.74 -19.22 2.06
N SER A 97 -12.24 -18.00 2.25
CA SER A 97 -13.60 -17.59 1.87
C SER A 97 -13.59 -16.70 0.63
N ALA A 98 -14.62 -16.81 -0.23
CA ALA A 98 -14.72 -15.94 -1.40
C ALA A 98 -14.76 -14.46 -0.98
N SER A 99 -13.95 -13.62 -1.63
CA SER A 99 -13.97 -12.17 -1.44
C SER A 99 -15.26 -11.57 -2.00
N SER A 100 -15.75 -10.48 -1.40
CA SER A 100 -16.89 -9.70 -1.92
C SER A 100 -16.65 -9.13 -3.32
N ASP A 101 -15.38 -8.89 -3.67
CA ASP A 101 -14.96 -8.33 -4.94
C ASP A 101 -14.67 -9.42 -6.01
N SER A 102 -14.92 -10.69 -5.68
CA SER A 102 -14.71 -11.84 -6.57
C SER A 102 -16.00 -12.26 -7.30
N PRO A 103 -15.95 -12.58 -8.62
CA PRO A 103 -14.80 -12.42 -9.50
C PRO A 103 -14.65 -10.99 -10.03
N MET A 104 -13.43 -10.49 -10.10
CA MET A 104 -13.08 -9.28 -10.83
C MET A 104 -12.72 -9.63 -12.26
N LYS A 105 -13.03 -8.73 -13.24
CA LYS A 105 -12.63 -8.93 -14.64
C LYS A 105 -11.46 -8.03 -15.01
N ALA A 106 -10.47 -8.59 -15.67
CA ALA A 106 -9.31 -7.87 -16.17
C ALA A 106 -8.97 -8.23 -17.61
N GLN A 107 -8.45 -7.30 -18.38
CA GLN A 107 -8.04 -7.51 -19.75
C GLN A 107 -6.71 -8.26 -19.81
N TYR A 108 -6.55 -9.11 -20.81
CA TYR A 108 -5.27 -9.74 -21.13
C TYR A 108 -4.15 -8.71 -21.21
N MET A 109 -3.00 -9.02 -20.57
CA MET A 109 -1.81 -8.15 -20.44
C MET A 109 -2.00 -6.85 -19.65
N SER A 110 -3.16 -6.60 -19.05
CA SER A 110 -3.28 -5.47 -18.12
C SER A 110 -2.63 -5.78 -16.77
N THR A 111 -2.14 -4.73 -16.10
CA THR A 111 -1.75 -4.83 -14.69
C THR A 111 -3.02 -4.86 -13.84
N VAL A 112 -3.13 -5.88 -13.00
CA VAL A 112 -4.18 -6.05 -12.01
C VAL A 112 -3.64 -5.64 -10.65
N THR A 113 -4.32 -4.72 -9.96
CA THR A 113 -4.07 -4.41 -8.56
C THR A 113 -5.09 -5.14 -7.69
N LEU A 114 -4.60 -5.92 -6.74
CA LEU A 114 -5.45 -6.66 -5.80
C LEU A 114 -5.98 -5.73 -4.70
N PRO A 115 -7.23 -5.91 -4.26
CA PRO A 115 -7.81 -5.05 -3.23
C PRO A 115 -7.15 -5.29 -1.87
N GLU A 116 -7.18 -4.28 -1.01
CA GLU A 116 -6.82 -4.44 0.39
C GLU A 116 -7.88 -5.30 1.09
N PRO A 117 -7.49 -6.40 1.77
CA PRO A 117 -8.45 -7.22 2.49
C PRO A 117 -8.92 -6.51 3.78
N PRO A 118 -10.02 -6.96 4.41
CA PRO A 118 -10.46 -6.41 5.68
C PRO A 118 -9.36 -6.45 6.74
N ALA A 119 -9.16 -5.34 7.47
CA ALA A 119 -8.17 -5.28 8.54
C ALA A 119 -8.46 -6.32 9.63
N LYS A 120 -7.41 -7.04 10.09
CA LYS A 120 -7.48 -8.04 11.16
C LYS A 120 -6.42 -7.68 12.20
N SER A 121 -6.85 -7.25 13.40
CA SER A 121 -5.94 -6.79 14.46
C SER A 121 -4.90 -7.86 14.82
N GLY A 122 -3.63 -7.46 14.89
CA GLY A 122 -2.50 -8.35 15.17
C GLY A 122 -2.07 -9.24 14.01
N TYR A 123 -2.58 -8.99 12.81
CA TYR A 123 -2.21 -9.73 11.60
C TYR A 123 -1.76 -8.77 10.50
N THR A 124 -0.80 -9.25 9.71
CA THR A 124 -0.50 -8.74 8.38
C THR A 124 -1.01 -9.71 7.33
N TYR A 125 -0.93 -9.38 6.05
CA TYR A 125 -1.38 -10.26 4.98
C TYR A 125 -0.42 -10.24 3.80
N TYR A 126 -0.54 -11.26 2.96
CA TYR A 126 0.04 -11.29 1.61
C TYR A 126 -0.91 -12.01 0.66
N TRP A 127 -0.75 -11.74 -0.63
CA TRP A 127 -1.48 -12.44 -1.69
C TRP A 127 -0.59 -13.49 -2.32
N GLN A 128 -1.15 -14.66 -2.62
CA GLN A 128 -0.47 -15.75 -3.31
C GLN A 128 -1.34 -16.31 -4.44
N SER A 129 -0.70 -16.98 -5.43
CA SER A 129 -1.35 -17.65 -6.53
C SER A 129 -0.41 -18.73 -7.12
N ASP A 130 -0.99 -19.83 -7.57
CA ASP A 130 -0.29 -20.83 -8.38
C ASP A 130 -0.38 -20.50 -9.87
N ASP A 131 -1.27 -19.59 -10.28
CA ASP A 131 -1.53 -19.24 -11.67
C ASP A 131 -0.64 -18.10 -12.18
N VAL A 132 -0.25 -17.17 -11.30
CA VAL A 132 0.50 -15.94 -11.65
C VAL A 132 1.52 -15.56 -10.58
N ALA A 133 2.59 -14.88 -11.01
CA ALA A 133 3.53 -14.26 -10.10
C ALA A 133 2.97 -12.91 -9.59
N ILE A 134 2.70 -12.84 -8.29
CA ILE A 134 2.26 -11.62 -7.62
C ILE A 134 3.50 -10.89 -7.09
N TYR A 135 3.56 -9.58 -7.27
CA TYR A 135 4.61 -8.71 -6.73
C TYR A 135 4.00 -7.54 -5.95
N GLU A 136 4.76 -7.01 -5.01
CA GLU A 136 4.39 -5.83 -4.24
C GLU A 136 5.09 -4.59 -4.78
N GLU A 137 4.34 -3.52 -4.98
CA GLU A 137 4.84 -2.22 -5.38
C GLU A 137 4.10 -1.11 -4.63
N ASN A 138 4.82 -0.30 -3.85
CA ASN A 138 4.28 0.79 -3.02
C ASN A 138 3.17 0.35 -2.04
N GLY A 139 3.27 -0.85 -1.47
CA GLY A 139 2.28 -1.42 -0.57
C GLY A 139 1.05 -2.03 -1.26
N GLU A 140 1.04 -2.08 -2.60
CA GLU A 140 -0.02 -2.71 -3.38
C GLU A 140 0.45 -4.02 -4.01
N TYR A 141 -0.36 -5.07 -3.94
CA TYR A 141 -0.09 -6.34 -4.60
C TYR A 141 -0.62 -6.32 -6.02
N LYS A 142 0.22 -6.71 -6.98
CA LYS A 142 -0.05 -6.61 -8.42
C LYS A 142 0.41 -7.85 -9.17
N PHE A 143 -0.22 -8.09 -10.32
CA PHE A 143 0.24 -9.06 -11.31
C PHE A 143 -0.19 -8.66 -12.73
N THR A 144 0.38 -9.29 -13.75
CA THR A 144 -0.05 -9.10 -15.14
C THR A 144 -1.05 -10.18 -15.53
N MET A 145 -2.23 -9.79 -16.05
CA MET A 145 -3.31 -10.71 -16.41
C MET A 145 -2.90 -11.64 -17.57
N PRO A 146 -2.89 -12.95 -17.37
CA PRO A 146 -2.62 -13.92 -18.41
C PRO A 146 -3.85 -14.11 -19.34
N HIS A 147 -3.77 -15.09 -20.24
CA HIS A 147 -4.82 -15.40 -21.19
C HIS A 147 -5.85 -16.47 -20.69
N ASN A 148 -5.97 -16.61 -19.39
CA ASN A 148 -6.89 -17.53 -18.69
C ASN A 148 -7.39 -16.91 -17.40
N ASP A 149 -8.47 -17.45 -16.84
CA ASP A 149 -8.92 -17.12 -15.51
C ASP A 149 -7.84 -17.45 -14.46
N VAL A 150 -7.75 -16.63 -13.41
CA VAL A 150 -6.75 -16.71 -12.35
C VAL A 150 -7.43 -16.86 -11.01
N SER A 151 -6.82 -17.65 -10.13
CA SER A 151 -7.20 -17.76 -8.72
C SER A 151 -6.10 -17.15 -7.84
N VAL A 152 -6.48 -16.26 -6.93
CA VAL A 152 -5.58 -15.64 -5.97
C VAL A 152 -6.15 -15.76 -4.57
N GLU A 153 -5.28 -15.96 -3.58
CA GLU A 153 -5.65 -16.11 -2.18
C GLU A 153 -4.93 -15.08 -1.32
N CYS A 154 -5.68 -14.38 -0.48
CA CYS A 154 -5.14 -13.57 0.61
C CYS A 154 -5.00 -14.42 1.86
N VAL A 155 -3.79 -14.47 2.41
CA VAL A 155 -3.45 -15.21 3.63
C VAL A 155 -3.02 -14.24 4.72
N TYR A 156 -3.63 -14.34 5.90
CA TYR A 156 -3.21 -13.59 7.06
C TYR A 156 -2.11 -14.31 7.83
N THR A 157 -1.10 -13.56 8.25
CA THR A 157 -0.05 -14.02 9.15
C THR A 157 0.01 -13.13 10.37
N THR A 158 0.43 -13.66 11.53
CA THR A 158 0.62 -12.86 12.73
C THR A 158 1.65 -11.76 12.48
N ALA A 159 1.26 -10.50 12.71
CA ALA A 159 2.17 -9.37 12.61
C ALA A 159 3.29 -9.46 13.67
N THR A 160 4.46 -8.97 13.34
CA THR A 160 5.60 -8.87 14.27
C THR A 160 6.00 -7.42 14.45
N TYR A 161 6.47 -7.08 15.65
CA TYR A 161 6.96 -5.75 16.01
C TYR A 161 8.23 -5.84 16.82
N ASN A 162 8.90 -4.71 17.03
CA ASN A 162 10.16 -4.65 17.73
C ASN A 162 10.00 -4.09 19.15
N VAL A 163 10.91 -4.48 20.02
CA VAL A 163 11.04 -3.92 21.37
C VAL A 163 12.37 -3.20 21.48
N TYR A 164 12.34 -1.92 21.81
CA TYR A 164 13.50 -1.05 21.90
C TYR A 164 13.79 -0.64 23.34
N TYR A 165 15.03 -0.78 23.77
CA TYR A 165 15.54 -0.29 25.06
C TYR A 165 16.43 0.92 24.78
N MET A 166 15.95 2.11 25.12
CA MET A 166 16.58 3.39 24.82
C MET A 166 17.22 4.01 26.07
N ILE A 167 18.47 4.49 25.94
CA ILE A 167 19.12 5.28 26.98
C ILE A 167 18.96 6.76 26.61
N ASP A 168 18.53 7.60 27.54
CA ASP A 168 18.36 9.04 27.33
C ASP A 168 19.66 9.67 26.83
N GLY A 169 19.55 10.48 25.77
CA GLY A 169 20.68 11.12 25.10
C GLY A 169 21.43 10.24 24.07
N GLU A 170 21.11 8.96 23.94
CA GLU A 170 21.70 8.08 22.93
C GLU A 170 20.85 8.01 21.66
N ALA A 171 21.49 8.09 20.50
CA ALA A 171 20.78 8.06 19.20
C ALA A 171 20.38 6.65 18.76
N THR A 172 20.97 5.62 19.35
CA THR A 172 20.73 4.21 19.00
C THR A 172 20.24 3.44 20.22
N PRO A 173 19.36 2.42 20.03
CA PRO A 173 18.93 1.57 21.14
C PRO A 173 20.12 0.86 21.82
N TYR A 174 20.09 0.76 23.14
CA TYR A 174 20.96 -0.12 23.92
C TYR A 174 20.76 -1.59 23.53
N MET A 175 19.51 -1.99 23.34
CA MET A 175 19.11 -3.31 22.87
C MET A 175 17.84 -3.20 22.01
N THR A 176 17.74 -4.07 20.99
CA THR A 176 16.52 -4.27 20.21
C THR A 176 16.21 -5.76 20.17
N ILE A 177 14.95 -6.11 20.44
CA ILE A 177 14.40 -7.46 20.22
C ILE A 177 13.51 -7.35 19.01
N THR A 178 13.85 -8.03 17.91
CA THR A 178 13.16 -7.92 16.62
C THR A 178 12.14 -9.04 16.42
N ASP A 179 11.18 -8.80 15.54
CA ASP A 179 10.24 -9.80 15.03
C ASP A 179 9.44 -10.53 16.11
N VAL A 180 9.02 -9.80 17.15
CA VAL A 180 8.20 -10.35 18.23
C VAL A 180 6.75 -10.44 17.77
N PRO A 181 6.13 -11.65 17.71
CA PRO A 181 4.74 -11.79 17.27
C PRO A 181 3.76 -11.09 18.23
N VAL A 182 2.74 -10.45 17.66
CA VAL A 182 1.61 -9.93 18.44
C VAL A 182 0.98 -11.04 19.29
N GLY A 183 0.63 -10.72 20.53
CA GLY A 183 0.07 -11.66 21.49
C GLY A 183 1.09 -12.50 22.26
N LYS A 184 2.40 -12.41 21.95
CA LYS A 184 3.45 -13.11 22.71
C LYS A 184 3.63 -12.48 24.08
N GLU A 185 3.65 -13.32 25.14
CA GLU A 185 3.99 -12.88 26.49
C GLU A 185 5.49 -12.62 26.61
N MET A 186 5.84 -11.46 27.16
CA MET A 186 7.20 -10.95 27.30
C MET A 186 7.46 -10.48 28.74
N PHE A 187 8.75 -10.48 29.13
CA PHE A 187 9.22 -9.77 30.32
C PHE A 187 9.64 -8.33 29.95
N ALA A 188 9.20 -7.36 30.74
CA ALA A 188 9.51 -5.95 30.55
C ALA A 188 10.98 -5.60 30.85
N TYR A 189 11.61 -6.32 31.76
CA TYR A 189 12.90 -5.93 32.30
C TYR A 189 13.99 -6.87 31.86
N ILE A 190 15.03 -6.28 31.28
CA ILE A 190 16.33 -6.89 30.96
C ILE A 190 17.38 -6.39 31.95
N ASP A 191 18.57 -6.96 31.90
CA ASP A 191 19.70 -6.48 32.70
C ASP A 191 19.94 -4.99 32.49
N LEU A 192 20.21 -4.28 33.59
CA LEU A 192 20.47 -2.84 33.56
C LEU A 192 21.90 -2.59 33.04
N PRO A 193 22.07 -1.56 32.17
CA PRO A 193 23.37 -1.21 31.68
C PRO A 193 24.24 -0.65 32.82
N ARG A 194 25.56 -0.81 32.71
CA ARG A 194 26.54 -0.33 33.69
C ARG A 194 27.51 0.67 33.03
N LYS A 195 27.77 1.76 33.78
CA LYS A 195 28.77 2.79 33.39
C LYS A 195 29.49 3.22 34.62
N GLU A 196 30.84 3.20 34.58
CA GLU A 196 31.67 3.60 35.73
C GLU A 196 31.41 5.04 36.14
N GLY A 197 31.22 5.29 37.45
CA GLY A 197 30.90 6.59 38.02
C GLY A 197 29.45 7.06 37.78
N TYR A 198 28.57 6.19 37.29
CA TYR A 198 27.16 6.52 37.04
C TYR A 198 26.24 5.45 37.63
N LEU A 199 25.04 5.87 37.98
CA LEU A 199 23.91 4.97 38.28
C LEU A 199 22.89 5.03 37.16
N PHE A 200 22.34 3.86 36.82
CA PHE A 200 21.20 3.76 35.92
C PHE A 200 19.91 3.69 36.77
N ASN A 201 18.76 4.04 36.17
CA ASN A 201 17.46 3.90 36.83
C ASN A 201 17.32 2.51 37.50
N GLU A 202 16.49 2.41 38.53
CA GLU A 202 16.22 1.14 39.20
C GLU A 202 15.63 0.07 38.29
N LYS A 203 14.92 0.49 37.24
CA LYS A 203 14.33 -0.37 36.21
C LYS A 203 14.14 0.40 34.90
N TRP A 204 13.94 -0.33 33.83
CA TRP A 204 13.47 0.23 32.57
C TRP A 204 12.03 0.73 32.72
N ILE A 205 11.72 1.85 32.07
CA ILE A 205 10.41 2.51 32.11
C ILE A 205 9.73 2.27 30.75
N CYS A 206 8.61 1.55 30.75
CA CYS A 206 7.79 1.41 29.56
C CYS A 206 7.12 2.74 29.20
N THR A 207 7.19 3.16 27.94
CA THR A 207 6.52 4.39 27.50
C THR A 207 5.00 4.23 27.40
N ASP A 208 4.49 3.01 27.28
CA ASP A 208 3.06 2.72 27.41
C ASP A 208 2.73 2.36 28.86
N ALA A 209 2.04 3.30 29.54
CA ALA A 209 1.73 3.15 30.97
C ALA A 209 0.75 1.98 31.28
N SER A 210 -0.01 1.54 30.29
CA SER A 210 -1.01 0.46 30.45
C SER A 210 -0.45 -0.93 30.17
N LEU A 211 0.74 -1.02 29.57
CA LEU A 211 1.21 -2.26 28.97
C LEU A 211 1.76 -3.26 29.99
N VAL A 212 2.62 -2.81 30.90
CA VAL A 212 3.35 -3.70 31.81
C VAL A 212 2.59 -3.88 33.10
N ASN A 213 2.28 -5.12 33.46
CA ASN A 213 1.61 -5.44 34.72
C ASN A 213 2.56 -5.36 35.94
N LYS A 214 2.00 -5.52 37.16
CA LYS A 214 2.75 -5.44 38.44
C LYS A 214 3.86 -6.50 38.56
N GLU A 215 3.77 -7.58 37.80
CA GLU A 215 4.75 -8.68 37.77
C GLU A 215 5.87 -8.45 36.77
N GLY A 216 5.84 -7.32 36.07
CA GLY A 216 6.82 -6.97 35.03
C GLY A 216 6.64 -7.77 33.74
N ARG A 217 5.43 -8.23 33.45
CA ARG A 217 5.07 -8.94 32.21
C ARG A 217 4.16 -8.08 31.35
N TYR A 218 4.19 -8.34 30.06
CA TYR A 218 3.27 -7.74 29.09
C TYR A 218 3.03 -8.68 27.92
N THR A 219 1.91 -8.47 27.23
CA THR A 219 1.61 -9.13 25.96
C THR A 219 1.99 -8.19 24.83
N MET A 220 2.74 -8.65 23.82
CA MET A 220 3.16 -7.83 22.68
C MET A 220 1.95 -7.24 21.96
N PRO A 221 1.81 -5.92 21.93
CA PRO A 221 0.73 -5.25 21.20
C PRO A 221 0.99 -5.27 19.69
N ASP A 222 0.06 -4.73 18.89
CA ASP A 222 0.20 -4.55 17.44
C ASP A 222 0.94 -3.26 17.07
N ARG A 223 2.01 -2.97 17.80
CA ARG A 223 2.95 -1.85 17.59
C ARG A 223 4.30 -2.14 18.23
N ASP A 224 5.29 -1.36 17.85
CA ASP A 224 6.58 -1.33 18.52
C ASP A 224 6.44 -0.90 19.99
N VAL A 225 7.28 -1.47 20.87
CA VAL A 225 7.32 -1.18 22.30
C VAL A 225 8.64 -0.52 22.66
N TYR A 226 8.58 0.56 23.44
CA TYR A 226 9.74 1.31 23.89
C TYR A 226 9.87 1.29 25.39
N PHE A 227 11.08 0.94 25.84
CA PHE A 227 11.53 1.08 27.22
C PHE A 227 12.62 2.13 27.27
N CYS A 228 12.54 3.04 28.24
CA CYS A 228 13.48 4.12 28.43
C CYS A 228 14.20 4.02 29.75
N GLY A 229 15.42 4.53 29.81
CA GLY A 229 16.19 4.68 31.03
C GLY A 229 17.30 5.69 30.85
N ARG A 230 17.92 6.10 31.94
CA ARG A 230 19.00 7.09 31.92
C ARG A 230 20.07 6.82 32.94
N PHE A 231 21.24 7.40 32.73
CA PHE A 231 22.34 7.47 33.66
C PHE A 231 22.37 8.83 34.35
N ALA A 232 22.67 8.85 35.66
CA ALA A 232 23.06 10.02 36.40
C ALA A 232 24.46 9.81 36.99
N LYS A 233 25.23 10.88 37.21
CA LYS A 233 26.50 10.80 37.93
C LYS A 233 26.25 10.32 39.35
N ASN A 234 27.04 9.34 39.80
CA ASN A 234 27.00 8.86 41.18
C ASN A 234 27.94 9.68 42.05
N ASP A 235 27.54 10.90 42.38
CA ASP A 235 28.29 11.84 43.22
C ASP A 235 27.33 12.57 44.17
N ASP A 236 27.84 13.53 44.92
CA ASP A 236 27.07 14.33 45.95
C ASP A 236 26.01 15.25 45.33
N THR A 237 25.98 15.42 44.01
CA THR A 237 24.97 16.18 43.28
C THR A 237 23.75 15.35 42.88
N MET A 238 23.79 14.03 43.10
CA MET A 238 22.74 13.13 42.69
C MET A 238 21.42 13.38 43.42
N VAL A 239 20.33 13.37 42.67
CA VAL A 239 18.97 13.59 43.16
C VAL A 239 18.06 12.48 42.60
N MET A 240 17.17 11.99 43.43
CA MET A 240 16.10 11.06 43.01
C MET A 240 14.88 11.89 42.54
N LEU A 241 14.46 11.62 41.28
CA LEU A 241 13.24 12.15 40.73
C LEU A 241 12.16 11.08 40.74
N GLY A 242 11.21 11.17 41.65
CA GLY A 242 10.03 10.34 41.69
C GLY A 242 9.00 10.79 40.65
N VAL A 243 8.65 9.90 39.72
CA VAL A 243 7.58 10.13 38.74
C VAL A 243 6.41 9.21 39.05
N GLU A 244 5.35 9.81 39.60
CA GLU A 244 4.13 9.09 39.97
C GLU A 244 3.11 9.15 38.81
N VAL A 245 2.53 8.02 38.45
CA VAL A 245 1.53 7.94 37.38
C VAL A 245 0.15 7.70 38.00
N TYR A 246 -0.78 8.56 37.67
CA TYR A 246 -2.19 8.47 38.07
C TYR A 246 -3.08 8.29 36.87
N VAL A 247 -4.10 7.40 37.00
CA VAL A 247 -5.14 7.19 35.99
C VAL A 247 -6.49 7.48 36.63
N ASP A 248 -7.21 8.46 36.09
CA ASP A 248 -8.51 8.92 36.61
C ASP A 248 -8.47 9.21 38.13
N GLY A 249 -7.35 9.80 38.57
CA GLY A 249 -7.11 10.18 39.98
C GLY A 249 -6.59 9.08 40.89
N ASN A 250 -6.46 7.84 40.41
CA ASN A 250 -5.93 6.71 41.17
C ASN A 250 -4.44 6.51 40.90
N PRO A 251 -3.61 6.23 41.94
CA PRO A 251 -2.20 5.93 41.75
C PRO A 251 -2.03 4.57 41.07
N GLU A 252 -1.29 4.51 39.98
CA GLU A 252 -1.08 3.29 39.19
C GLU A 252 0.34 2.74 39.35
N THR A 253 1.35 3.58 39.15
CA THR A 253 2.75 3.18 39.25
C THR A 253 3.65 4.36 39.64
N ARG A 254 4.86 4.06 40.13
CA ARG A 254 5.91 5.04 40.41
C ARG A 254 7.21 4.59 39.74
N TYR A 255 7.88 5.53 39.10
CA TYR A 255 9.22 5.35 38.56
C TYR A 255 10.21 6.23 39.33
N MET A 256 11.41 5.70 39.56
CA MET A 256 12.54 6.48 40.13
C MET A 256 13.56 6.73 39.03
N LEU A 257 13.78 8.00 38.72
CA LEU A 257 14.86 8.45 37.85
C LEU A 257 15.99 9.01 38.70
N TYR A 258 17.23 8.62 38.39
CA TYR A 258 18.39 9.29 38.92
C TYR A 258 18.77 10.48 38.05
N THR A 259 19.12 11.60 38.68
CA THR A 259 19.48 12.86 38.02
C THR A 259 20.49 13.61 38.88
N ASN A 260 20.96 14.76 38.44
CA ASN A 260 21.88 15.61 39.20
C ASN A 260 21.30 17.01 39.39
N ARG A 261 21.67 17.69 40.46
CA ARG A 261 21.23 19.07 40.75
C ARG A 261 21.55 20.01 39.60
N GLY A 262 20.61 20.88 39.23
CA GLY A 262 20.76 21.84 38.15
C GLY A 262 20.63 21.24 36.75
N GLU A 263 20.48 19.94 36.63
CA GLU A 263 20.30 19.25 35.32
C GLU A 263 18.90 19.53 34.77
N THR A 264 18.79 19.65 33.44
CA THR A 264 17.51 19.63 32.75
C THR A 264 17.31 18.22 32.18
N VAL A 265 16.29 17.55 32.67
CA VAL A 265 15.95 16.17 32.35
C VAL A 265 14.81 16.12 31.35
N THR A 266 14.97 15.37 30.27
CA THR A 266 13.85 15.00 29.41
C THR A 266 13.12 13.82 30.04
N LEU A 267 11.84 14.01 30.37
CA LEU A 267 11.01 12.93 30.91
C LEU A 267 10.71 11.90 29.81
N PRO A 268 10.64 10.62 30.16
CA PRO A 268 10.13 9.62 29.22
C PRO A 268 8.76 10.04 28.69
N ASP A 269 8.54 9.89 27.40
CA ASP A 269 7.25 10.21 26.77
C ASP A 269 6.22 9.10 27.06
N ILE A 270 5.81 9.04 28.33
CA ILE A 270 4.82 8.05 28.79
C ILE A 270 3.45 8.46 28.23
N PHE A 271 2.74 7.50 27.65
CA PHE A 271 1.41 7.67 27.09
C PHE A 271 0.45 6.56 27.57
N MET A 272 -0.84 6.76 27.35
CA MET A 272 -1.90 5.78 27.53
C MET A 272 -2.97 6.04 26.47
N ASP A 273 -3.30 5.02 25.68
CA ASP A 273 -4.27 5.16 24.58
C ASP A 273 -5.67 5.54 25.11
N GLY A 274 -6.27 6.56 24.50
CA GLY A 274 -7.59 7.06 24.88
C GLY A 274 -7.59 8.01 26.08
N TYR A 275 -6.40 8.45 26.55
CA TYR A 275 -6.26 9.36 27.69
C TYR A 275 -5.47 10.62 27.31
N THR A 276 -5.82 11.73 27.97
CA THR A 276 -5.09 12.98 27.91
C THR A 276 -4.09 13.06 29.06
N LYS A 277 -2.84 13.43 28.75
CA LYS A 277 -1.73 13.54 29.71
C LYS A 277 -1.58 14.96 30.25
N SER A 278 -1.39 15.11 31.55
CA SER A 278 -0.99 16.36 32.22
C SER A 278 0.08 16.13 33.29
N TYR A 279 0.77 17.16 33.69
CA TYR A 279 1.82 17.13 34.73
C TYR A 279 1.45 17.98 35.92
N GLU A 280 1.77 17.51 37.12
CA GLU A 280 1.58 18.24 38.37
C GLU A 280 2.78 18.04 39.31
N SER A 281 3.30 19.09 39.87
CA SER A 281 4.32 19.05 40.92
C SER A 281 4.23 20.31 41.80
N ALA A 282 4.58 20.16 43.06
CA ALA A 282 4.65 21.29 44.00
C ALA A 282 5.90 22.16 43.79
N THR A 283 6.96 21.62 43.24
CA THR A 283 8.30 22.23 43.16
C THR A 283 8.92 22.30 41.78
N LEU A 284 8.41 21.51 40.83
CA LEU A 284 8.95 21.41 39.49
C LEU A 284 7.98 21.96 38.44
N THR A 285 8.53 22.58 37.42
CA THR A 285 7.76 23.00 36.24
C THR A 285 8.19 22.12 35.06
N VAL A 286 7.22 21.51 34.39
CA VAL A 286 7.44 20.74 33.17
C VAL A 286 7.14 21.62 31.96
N THR A 287 8.11 21.78 31.09
CA THR A 287 7.97 22.52 29.83
C THR A 287 8.39 21.64 28.66
N ASN A 288 7.48 21.34 27.76
CA ASN A 288 7.72 20.46 26.60
C ASN A 288 8.38 19.10 26.96
N GLY A 289 7.91 18.47 28.04
CA GLY A 289 8.46 17.21 28.54
C GLY A 289 9.79 17.32 29.27
N ASN A 290 10.32 18.51 29.47
CA ASN A 290 11.58 18.75 30.19
C ASN A 290 11.31 19.31 31.59
N VAL A 291 12.14 18.93 32.53
CA VAL A 291 12.12 19.44 33.93
C VAL A 291 13.53 19.82 34.38
N THR A 292 13.68 20.98 35.01
CA THR A 292 14.98 21.39 35.59
C THR A 292 14.99 21.07 37.07
N ILE A 293 16.01 20.33 37.49
CA ILE A 293 16.21 19.93 38.89
C ILE A 293 16.76 21.10 39.68
N PRO A 294 16.23 21.42 40.88
CA PRO A 294 16.76 22.49 41.74
C PRO A 294 18.23 22.29 42.08
N THR A 295 18.94 23.41 42.33
CA THR A 295 20.37 23.46 42.62
C THR A 295 20.73 23.46 44.13
N GLY A 296 19.74 23.52 45.04
CA GLY A 296 19.97 23.58 46.49
C GLY A 296 20.70 22.34 47.02
N ASP A 297 21.65 22.51 47.93
CA ASP A 297 22.44 21.43 48.50
C ASP A 297 21.62 20.49 49.40
N ASP A 298 20.43 20.90 49.82
CA ASP A 298 19.48 20.15 50.61
C ASP A 298 18.47 19.37 49.74
N VAL A 299 18.59 19.45 48.43
CA VAL A 299 17.71 18.70 47.47
C VAL A 299 18.28 17.30 47.22
N PHE A 300 17.63 16.29 47.77
CA PHE A 300 17.98 14.88 47.58
C PHE A 300 16.91 14.10 46.85
N GLU A 301 15.66 14.55 46.93
CA GLU A 301 14.51 13.97 46.22
C GLU A 301 13.56 15.07 45.77
N VAL A 302 13.04 14.91 44.58
CA VAL A 302 11.96 15.73 44.02
C VAL A 302 10.92 14.82 43.39
N SER A 303 9.68 15.29 43.27
CA SER A 303 8.62 14.45 42.66
C SER A 303 7.74 15.26 41.73
N LEU A 304 7.21 14.53 40.75
CA LEU A 304 6.13 15.03 39.89
C LEU A 304 5.12 13.90 39.61
N ALA A 305 3.89 14.31 39.32
CA ALA A 305 2.85 13.39 38.89
C ALA A 305 2.59 13.55 37.39
N ILE A 306 2.42 12.44 36.71
CA ILE A 306 1.84 12.35 35.39
C ILE A 306 0.41 11.87 35.57
N LYS A 307 -0.57 12.67 35.15
CA LYS A 307 -1.99 12.36 35.30
C LYS A 307 -2.59 12.06 33.94
N PHE A 308 -3.21 10.91 33.81
CA PHE A 308 -3.99 10.47 32.67
C PHE A 308 -5.48 10.60 33.02
N THR A 309 -6.21 11.36 32.19
CA THR A 309 -7.66 11.54 32.30
C THR A 309 -8.31 11.05 31.00
N LYS A 310 -9.32 10.24 31.12
CA LYS A 310 -10.03 9.69 29.98
C LYS A 310 -10.57 10.82 29.08
N SER A 311 -10.28 10.73 27.80
CA SER A 311 -10.67 11.71 26.77
C SER A 311 -12.16 11.62 26.43
#